data_84bc39aee436d0d68140f4a3da9a9a57
#
_entry.id   84bc39aee436d0d68140f4a3da9a9a57
#
_cell.length_a   1.000
_cell.length_b   1.000
_cell.length_c   1.000
_cell.angle_alpha   90.00
_cell.angle_beta   90.00
_cell.angle_gamma   90.00
#
_symmetry.space_group_name_H-M   'P 1'
#
loop_
_entity.id
_entity.type
_entity.pdbx_description
1 polymer ?
#
loop_
_entity_poly.entity_id
_entity_poly.type
_entity_poly.pdbx_seq_one_letter_code
_entity_poly.pdbx_strand_id
1 'polypeptide(L)'
;SLIANPNCSVSQMLIAIEPIHKKFQIDLLNIATYQAVSGSGIDAIKELNSQIKDVNVEPIVYPKKIAFNVIPQCDIFLDNNFTKEEMKVSWETKKILDPNIEVTATCVRVPVINGHSEAVFFRTKETVNKDDIVDLLSESAGIKVIDNPADQKYPTPLENANDTEDVYVGRIRTQIINEESWVSMWIVADNVYGKGAALNAVQIIEMLIKENKLC
;
A
#
# COMPACT_ATOMS: atom_id res chain seq x y z
N SER A 1 22.61 -8.42 13.96
CA SER A 1 22.12 -7.96 12.63
C SER A 1 21.23 -6.73 12.78
N LEU A 2 21.21 -5.82 11.79
CA LEU A 2 20.28 -4.69 11.74
C LEU A 2 19.07 -5.10 10.92
N ILE A 3 17.87 -4.91 11.47
CA ILE A 3 16.60 -5.22 10.80
C ILE A 3 15.81 -3.91 10.75
N ALA A 4 15.36 -3.56 9.55
CA ALA A 4 14.54 -2.37 9.32
C ALA A 4 13.14 -2.81 8.91
N ASN A 5 12.11 -2.20 9.51
CA ASN A 5 10.74 -2.33 9.05
C ASN A 5 10.59 -1.65 7.68
N PRO A 6 9.91 -2.26 6.70
CA PRO A 6 9.69 -1.63 5.41
C PRO A 6 8.79 -0.40 5.52
N ASN A 7 8.77 0.40 4.45
CA ASN A 7 7.86 1.53 4.29
C ASN A 7 6.39 1.07 4.39
N CYS A 8 5.53 1.94 4.93
CA CYS A 8 4.13 1.60 5.22
C CYS A 8 3.34 1.17 3.98
N SER A 9 3.50 1.86 2.85
CA SER A 9 2.85 1.46 1.59
C SER A 9 3.45 0.17 1.04
N VAL A 10 4.77 0.01 1.10
CA VAL A 10 5.44 -1.22 0.64
C VAL A 10 4.98 -2.44 1.44
N SER A 11 4.90 -2.32 2.76
CA SER A 11 4.51 -3.44 3.63
C SER A 11 3.14 -4.01 3.25
N GLN A 12 2.10 -3.16 3.18
CA GLN A 12 0.75 -3.60 2.85
C GLN A 12 0.63 -4.13 1.42
N MET A 13 1.30 -3.49 0.46
CA MET A 13 1.33 -3.95 -0.92
C MET A 13 1.97 -5.33 -1.04
N LEU A 14 3.16 -5.51 -0.46
CA LEU A 14 3.88 -6.79 -0.55
C LEU A 14 3.12 -7.95 0.07
N ILE A 15 2.42 -7.73 1.19
CA ILE A 15 1.55 -8.76 1.79
C ILE A 15 0.49 -9.21 0.78
N ALA A 16 -0.11 -8.27 0.04
CA ALA A 16 -1.17 -8.58 -0.92
C ALA A 16 -0.65 -9.23 -2.20
N ILE A 17 0.53 -8.82 -2.72
CA ILE A 17 1.02 -9.31 -4.02
C ILE A 17 1.98 -10.50 -3.93
N GLU A 18 2.58 -10.76 -2.77
CA GLU A 18 3.56 -11.85 -2.59
C GLU A 18 2.97 -13.23 -2.91
N PRO A 19 1.76 -13.61 -2.44
CA PRO A 19 1.14 -14.87 -2.83
C PRO A 19 0.94 -15.00 -4.34
N ILE A 20 0.54 -13.90 -4.98
CA ILE A 20 0.34 -13.84 -6.43
C ILE A 20 1.67 -13.98 -7.16
N HIS A 21 2.70 -13.28 -6.72
CA HIS A 21 4.04 -13.36 -7.31
C HIS A 21 4.61 -14.77 -7.22
N LYS A 22 4.47 -15.44 -6.08
CA LYS A 22 4.93 -16.83 -5.89
C LYS A 22 4.29 -17.81 -6.87
N LYS A 23 3.01 -17.60 -7.19
CA LYS A 23 2.25 -18.51 -8.05
C LYS A 23 2.33 -18.16 -9.53
N PHE A 24 2.27 -16.87 -9.89
CA PHE A 24 2.10 -16.38 -11.25
C PHE A 24 3.22 -15.49 -11.77
N GLN A 25 4.25 -15.21 -10.95
CA GLN A 25 5.44 -14.43 -11.30
C GLN A 25 5.14 -13.04 -11.87
N ILE A 26 5.01 -12.06 -11.00
CA ILE A 26 4.90 -10.63 -11.39
C ILE A 26 6.25 -10.17 -11.93
N ASP A 27 6.27 -9.49 -13.08
CA ASP A 27 7.49 -8.93 -13.67
C ASP A 27 7.42 -7.40 -13.88
N LEU A 28 6.21 -6.83 -13.90
CA LEU A 28 5.99 -5.39 -13.97
C LEU A 28 4.90 -4.98 -12.99
N LEU A 29 5.17 -3.93 -12.22
CA LEU A 29 4.26 -3.37 -11.23
C LEU A 29 4.16 -1.86 -11.38
N ASN A 30 2.96 -1.35 -11.57
CA ASN A 30 2.62 0.06 -11.44
C ASN A 30 1.73 0.26 -10.21
N ILE A 31 2.05 1.26 -9.39
CA ILE A 31 1.30 1.56 -8.18
C ILE A 31 1.01 3.05 -8.06
N ALA A 32 -0.23 3.40 -7.76
CA ALA A 32 -0.61 4.70 -7.25
C ALA A 32 -1.05 4.56 -5.79
N THR A 33 -0.37 5.26 -4.88
CA THR A 33 -0.74 5.27 -3.46
C THR A 33 -1.63 6.46 -3.12
N TYR A 34 -2.59 6.25 -2.22
CA TYR A 34 -3.47 7.27 -1.64
C TYR A 34 -3.23 7.27 -0.14
N GLN A 35 -2.23 8.07 0.29
CA GLN A 35 -1.68 8.00 1.64
C GLN A 35 -2.38 8.96 2.59
N ALA A 36 -2.88 8.43 3.70
CA ALA A 36 -3.48 9.17 4.79
C ALA A 36 -2.48 10.13 5.46
N VAL A 37 -2.98 11.22 6.03
CA VAL A 37 -2.14 12.24 6.69
C VAL A 37 -1.44 11.71 7.95
N SER A 38 -1.97 10.68 8.62
CA SER A 38 -1.32 10.04 9.78
C SER A 38 0.10 9.54 9.47
N GLY A 39 0.38 9.18 8.20
CA GLY A 39 1.72 8.81 7.75
C GLY A 39 2.77 9.94 7.84
N SER A 40 2.32 11.20 7.94
CA SER A 40 3.17 12.38 8.18
C SER A 40 3.16 12.84 9.65
N GLY A 41 2.50 12.08 10.54
CA GLY A 41 2.48 12.33 11.97
C GLY A 41 1.32 13.20 12.45
N ILE A 42 1.32 13.45 13.76
CA ILE A 42 0.21 14.11 14.45
C ILE A 42 -0.05 15.55 13.98
N ASP A 43 0.98 16.27 13.57
CA ASP A 43 0.84 17.66 13.13
C ASP A 43 0.14 17.74 11.76
N ALA A 44 0.34 16.77 10.90
CA ALA A 44 -0.42 16.64 9.64
C ALA A 44 -1.91 16.38 9.88
N ILE A 45 -2.25 15.58 10.90
CA ILE A 45 -3.64 15.34 11.31
C ILE A 45 -4.24 16.66 11.84
N LYS A 46 -3.51 17.41 12.68
CA LYS A 46 -3.96 18.71 13.19
C LYS A 46 -4.15 19.72 12.05
N GLU A 47 -3.21 19.76 11.09
CA GLU A 47 -3.31 20.64 9.93
C GLU A 47 -4.57 20.35 9.11
N LEU A 48 -4.83 19.09 8.75
CA LEU A 48 -6.04 18.69 8.04
C LEU A 48 -7.30 19.12 8.80
N ASN A 49 -7.38 18.79 10.09
CA ASN A 49 -8.55 19.13 10.91
C ASN A 49 -8.77 20.65 11.04
N SER A 50 -7.68 21.45 11.09
CA SER A 50 -7.77 22.91 11.14
C SER A 50 -8.26 23.47 9.80
N GLN A 51 -7.75 22.97 8.69
CA GLN A 51 -8.16 23.40 7.34
C GLN A 51 -9.59 22.98 6.98
N ILE A 52 -10.08 21.88 7.52
CA ILE A 52 -11.52 21.48 7.38
C ILE A 52 -12.44 22.47 8.09
N LYS A 53 -12.02 22.97 9.25
CA LYS A 53 -12.78 23.96 10.04
C LYS A 53 -12.72 25.36 9.45
N ASP A 54 -11.56 25.74 8.95
CA ASP A 54 -11.31 27.03 8.31
C ASP A 54 -10.38 26.87 7.12
N VAL A 55 -10.92 27.02 5.91
CA VAL A 55 -10.18 26.89 4.65
C VAL A 55 -9.08 27.95 4.46
N ASN A 56 -9.07 29.02 5.27
CA ASN A 56 -8.03 30.07 5.24
C ASN A 56 -6.76 29.67 5.99
N VAL A 57 -6.79 28.59 6.78
CA VAL A 57 -5.59 28.10 7.48
C VAL A 57 -4.52 27.73 6.44
N GLU A 58 -3.36 28.37 6.55
CA GLU A 58 -2.24 28.10 5.65
C GLU A 58 -1.56 26.77 5.98
N PRO A 59 -1.01 26.07 4.96
CA PRO A 59 -0.30 24.81 5.15
C PRO A 59 1.03 25.06 5.88
N ILE A 60 1.38 24.14 6.78
CA ILE A 60 2.63 24.15 7.57
C ILE A 60 3.41 22.86 7.33
N VAL A 61 2.73 21.73 7.31
CA VAL A 61 3.34 20.41 7.12
C VAL A 61 3.50 20.08 5.64
N TYR A 62 2.50 20.42 4.85
CA TYR A 62 2.49 20.14 3.41
C TYR A 62 2.80 21.38 2.57
N PRO A 63 3.31 21.23 1.34
CA PRO A 63 3.57 22.37 0.45
C PRO A 63 2.30 23.04 -0.10
N LYS A 64 1.15 22.37 0.04
CA LYS A 64 -0.18 22.82 -0.38
C LYS A 64 -1.22 22.46 0.66
N LYS A 65 -2.37 23.15 0.65
CA LYS A 65 -3.51 22.77 1.50
C LYS A 65 -3.95 21.37 1.18
N ILE A 66 -4.12 20.56 2.24
CA ILE A 66 -4.53 19.15 2.11
C ILE A 66 -6.04 18.97 2.19
N ALA A 67 -6.76 19.82 2.94
CA ALA A 67 -8.21 19.71 3.03
C ALA A 67 -8.85 19.92 1.64
N PHE A 68 -9.74 18.99 1.26
CA PHE A 68 -10.44 18.99 -0.03
C PHE A 68 -9.51 18.92 -1.27
N ASN A 69 -8.30 18.41 -1.10
CA ASN A 69 -7.26 18.37 -2.13
C ASN A 69 -6.52 17.04 -2.14
N VAL A 70 -5.81 16.76 -3.23
CA VAL A 70 -4.83 15.68 -3.34
C VAL A 70 -3.48 16.26 -3.72
N ILE A 71 -2.41 15.80 -3.06
CA ILE A 71 -1.05 16.31 -3.26
C ILE A 71 -0.20 15.18 -3.83
N PRO A 72 0.23 15.25 -5.12
CA PRO A 72 1.04 14.20 -5.74
C PRO A 72 2.52 14.33 -5.32
N GLN A 73 2.73 14.35 -4.02
CA GLN A 73 4.05 14.42 -3.40
C GLN A 73 3.99 13.81 -2.00
N CYS A 74 4.75 12.75 -1.79
CA CYS A 74 5.08 12.21 -0.47
C CYS A 74 6.60 12.19 -0.34
N ASP A 75 7.15 12.81 0.74
CA ASP A 75 8.58 13.02 0.92
C ASP A 75 9.18 14.05 -0.09
N ILE A 76 10.50 14.20 -0.12
CA ILE A 76 11.24 15.14 -0.97
C ILE A 76 11.41 14.61 -2.39
N PHE A 77 11.52 15.53 -3.36
CA PHE A 77 11.94 15.17 -4.71
C PHE A 77 13.44 14.87 -4.78
N LEU A 78 13.81 13.89 -5.61
CA LEU A 78 15.18 13.53 -5.94
C LEU A 78 15.56 14.09 -7.33
N ASP A 79 16.82 13.99 -7.70
CA ASP A 79 17.35 14.52 -8.98
C ASP A 79 16.71 13.87 -10.22
N ASN A 80 16.12 12.69 -10.08
CA ASN A 80 15.40 11.98 -11.14
C ASN A 80 13.91 12.36 -11.25
N ASN A 81 13.47 13.39 -10.56
CA ASN A 81 12.07 13.87 -10.47
C ASN A 81 11.08 12.91 -9.78
N PHE A 82 11.52 11.78 -9.27
CA PHE A 82 10.72 10.97 -8.36
C PHE A 82 10.83 11.50 -6.94
N THR A 83 9.79 11.29 -6.13
CA THR A 83 9.92 11.51 -4.69
C THR A 83 10.71 10.36 -4.06
N LYS A 84 11.32 10.62 -2.91
CA LYS A 84 12.01 9.58 -2.14
C LYS A 84 11.05 8.45 -1.74
N GLU A 85 9.78 8.77 -1.49
CA GLU A 85 8.74 7.77 -1.18
C GLU A 85 8.49 6.83 -2.36
N GLU A 86 8.39 7.37 -3.59
CA GLU A 86 8.24 6.57 -4.82
C GLU A 86 9.44 5.66 -5.05
N MET A 87 10.64 6.16 -4.79
CA MET A 87 11.85 5.35 -4.90
C MET A 87 11.94 4.26 -3.84
N LYS A 88 11.46 4.52 -2.59
CA LYS A 88 11.35 3.46 -1.56
C LYS A 88 10.44 2.32 -2.04
N VAL A 89 9.30 2.64 -2.65
CA VAL A 89 8.40 1.61 -3.21
C VAL A 89 9.17 0.72 -4.19
N SER A 90 9.93 1.31 -5.11
CA SER A 90 10.72 0.55 -6.08
C SER A 90 11.86 -0.23 -5.42
N TRP A 91 12.69 0.43 -4.61
CA TRP A 91 13.87 -0.21 -4.01
C TRP A 91 13.51 -1.33 -3.03
N GLU A 92 12.49 -1.10 -2.19
CA GLU A 92 12.11 -2.08 -1.18
C GLU A 92 11.35 -3.27 -1.80
N THR A 93 10.52 -3.05 -2.82
CA THR A 93 9.90 -4.15 -3.57
C THR A 93 10.97 -5.05 -4.20
N LYS A 94 11.93 -4.47 -4.89
CA LYS A 94 13.05 -5.23 -5.49
C LYS A 94 13.90 -5.95 -4.44
N LYS A 95 14.11 -5.35 -3.28
CA LYS A 95 14.91 -5.93 -2.20
C LYS A 95 14.20 -7.07 -1.47
N ILE A 96 12.89 -6.93 -1.23
CA ILE A 96 12.13 -7.83 -0.36
C ILE A 96 11.48 -8.96 -1.16
N LEU A 97 10.92 -8.66 -2.33
CA LEU A 97 10.16 -9.62 -3.14
C LEU A 97 11.01 -10.24 -4.24
N ASP A 98 11.38 -9.47 -5.27
CA ASP A 98 12.19 -9.96 -6.38
C ASP A 98 12.91 -8.77 -7.07
N PRO A 99 14.26 -8.82 -7.20
CA PRO A 99 15.03 -7.76 -7.85
C PRO A 99 14.71 -7.58 -9.34
N ASN A 100 14.07 -8.54 -9.97
CA ASN A 100 13.74 -8.52 -11.40
C ASN A 100 12.40 -7.86 -11.71
N ILE A 101 11.58 -7.51 -10.72
CA ILE A 101 10.31 -6.81 -10.94
C ILE A 101 10.61 -5.37 -11.35
N GLU A 102 10.08 -4.94 -12.49
CA GLU A 102 10.10 -3.52 -12.84
C GLU A 102 8.97 -2.78 -12.13
N VAL A 103 9.33 -1.75 -11.37
CA VAL A 103 8.40 -1.02 -10.50
C VAL A 103 8.39 0.45 -10.83
N THR A 104 7.19 1.01 -11.00
CA THR A 104 6.98 2.45 -11.05
C THR A 104 5.87 2.85 -10.08
N ALA A 105 6.02 3.99 -9.43
CA ALA A 105 5.09 4.46 -8.40
C ALA A 105 4.75 5.94 -8.57
N THR A 106 3.52 6.29 -8.19
CA THR A 106 3.11 7.68 -7.93
C THR A 106 2.52 7.74 -6.54
N CYS A 107 3.14 8.52 -5.65
CA CYS A 107 2.71 8.63 -4.26
C CYS A 107 1.92 9.91 -4.01
N VAL A 108 0.66 9.77 -3.60
CA VAL A 108 -0.27 10.88 -3.42
C VAL A 108 -0.72 10.98 -1.97
N ARG A 109 -0.65 12.18 -1.38
CA ARG A 109 -1.24 12.48 -0.08
C ARG A 109 -2.71 12.87 -0.27
N VAL A 110 -3.60 12.25 0.51
CA VAL A 110 -5.06 12.48 0.45
C VAL A 110 -5.60 12.94 1.80
N PRO A 111 -6.74 13.65 1.84
CA PRO A 111 -7.34 14.18 3.07
C PRO A 111 -8.11 13.08 3.85
N VAL A 112 -7.44 11.99 4.13
CA VAL A 112 -7.89 10.86 4.93
C VAL A 112 -7.04 10.83 6.19
N ILE A 113 -7.65 10.65 7.37
CA ILE A 113 -6.91 10.72 8.63
C ILE A 113 -6.03 9.50 8.81
N ASN A 114 -6.58 8.29 8.65
CA ASN A 114 -5.86 7.02 8.83
C ASN A 114 -6.23 6.03 7.73
N GLY A 115 -5.30 5.11 7.44
CA GLY A 115 -5.46 4.07 6.43
C GLY A 115 -4.95 4.49 5.05
N HIS A 116 -3.89 3.82 4.57
CA HIS A 116 -3.42 3.99 3.19
C HIS A 116 -4.22 3.11 2.25
N SER A 117 -4.47 3.65 1.06
CA SER A 117 -5.05 2.89 -0.05
C SER A 117 -4.09 2.87 -1.22
N GLU A 118 -4.18 1.83 -2.05
CA GLU A 118 -3.31 1.66 -3.20
C GLU A 118 -4.08 1.07 -4.37
N ALA A 119 -3.92 1.69 -5.54
CA ALA A 119 -4.31 1.11 -6.80
C ALA A 119 -3.07 0.46 -7.42
N VAL A 120 -3.07 -0.86 -7.55
CA VAL A 120 -1.99 -1.60 -8.16
C VAL A 120 -2.42 -2.17 -9.51
N PHE A 121 -1.50 -2.11 -10.46
CA PHE A 121 -1.66 -2.67 -11.78
C PHE A 121 -0.37 -3.39 -12.15
N PHE A 122 -0.44 -4.70 -12.36
CA PHE A 122 0.75 -5.51 -12.59
C PHE A 122 0.53 -6.56 -13.66
N ARG A 123 1.65 -6.98 -14.25
CA ARG A 123 1.70 -8.04 -15.25
C ARG A 123 2.20 -9.32 -14.60
N THR A 124 1.59 -10.44 -14.99
CA THR A 124 2.03 -11.77 -14.61
C THR A 124 2.54 -12.54 -15.82
N LYS A 125 3.58 -13.37 -15.62
CA LYS A 125 4.10 -14.23 -16.69
C LYS A 125 3.13 -15.35 -17.05
N GLU A 126 2.41 -15.86 -16.05
CA GLU A 126 1.38 -16.87 -16.22
C GLU A 126 0.02 -16.19 -16.45
N THR A 127 -0.81 -16.77 -17.29
CA THR A 127 -2.19 -16.29 -17.43
C THR A 127 -2.97 -16.58 -16.16
N VAL A 128 -3.66 -15.56 -15.65
CA VAL A 128 -4.44 -15.65 -14.43
C VAL A 128 -5.85 -15.10 -14.63
N ASN A 129 -6.83 -15.75 -14.04
CA ASN A 129 -8.20 -15.24 -13.96
C ASN A 129 -8.50 -14.66 -12.57
N LYS A 130 -9.63 -13.96 -12.46
CA LYS A 130 -10.02 -13.28 -11.21
C LYS A 130 -10.23 -14.28 -10.07
N ASP A 131 -10.89 -15.40 -10.34
CA ASP A 131 -11.26 -16.36 -9.29
C ASP A 131 -10.00 -17.01 -8.69
N ASP A 132 -8.99 -17.33 -9.51
CA ASP A 132 -7.69 -17.81 -9.01
C ASP A 132 -7.04 -16.85 -8.01
N ILE A 133 -7.16 -15.52 -8.23
CA ILE A 133 -6.62 -14.52 -7.32
C ILE A 133 -7.46 -14.43 -6.04
N VAL A 134 -8.78 -14.40 -6.18
CA VAL A 134 -9.70 -14.32 -5.03
C VAL A 134 -9.51 -15.51 -4.10
N ASP A 135 -9.46 -16.72 -4.65
CA ASP A 135 -9.25 -17.95 -3.87
C ASP A 135 -7.89 -17.93 -3.16
N LEU A 136 -6.81 -17.61 -3.91
CA LEU A 136 -5.46 -17.53 -3.36
C LEU A 136 -5.35 -16.51 -2.22
N LEU A 137 -5.89 -15.33 -2.39
CA LEU A 137 -5.83 -14.27 -1.38
C LEU A 137 -6.73 -14.57 -0.18
N SER A 138 -7.88 -15.21 -0.39
CA SER A 138 -8.79 -15.60 0.69
C SER A 138 -8.19 -16.66 1.62
N GLU A 139 -7.29 -17.49 1.12
CA GLU A 139 -6.54 -18.48 1.90
C GLU A 139 -5.25 -17.93 2.51
N SER A 140 -4.83 -16.71 2.12
CA SER A 140 -3.58 -16.11 2.57
C SER A 140 -3.72 -15.44 3.94
N ALA A 141 -2.81 -15.74 4.86
CA ALA A 141 -2.83 -15.18 6.21
C ALA A 141 -2.61 -13.65 6.20
N GLY A 142 -3.40 -12.93 6.99
CA GLY A 142 -3.31 -11.48 7.12
C GLY A 142 -3.92 -10.70 5.94
N ILE A 143 -4.68 -11.38 5.08
CA ILE A 143 -5.40 -10.78 3.95
C ILE A 143 -6.90 -11.03 4.12
N LYS A 144 -7.70 -10.01 3.81
CA LYS A 144 -9.16 -10.13 3.70
C LYS A 144 -9.63 -9.60 2.35
N VAL A 145 -10.33 -10.45 1.61
CA VAL A 145 -10.92 -10.06 0.32
C VAL A 145 -12.32 -9.51 0.53
N ILE A 146 -12.56 -8.26 0.08
CA ILE A 146 -13.88 -7.62 0.02
C ILE A 146 -14.08 -7.17 -1.42
N ASP A 147 -14.67 -8.02 -2.25
CA ASP A 147 -14.80 -7.77 -3.69
C ASP A 147 -16.13 -8.27 -4.26
N ASN A 148 -17.19 -7.54 -3.98
CA ASN A 148 -18.50 -7.78 -4.61
C ASN A 148 -19.01 -6.47 -5.26
N PRO A 149 -18.66 -6.20 -6.53
CA PRO A 149 -19.07 -4.98 -7.24
C PRO A 149 -20.59 -4.87 -7.43
N ALA A 150 -21.32 -5.98 -7.52
CA ALA A 150 -22.77 -5.96 -7.69
C ALA A 150 -23.47 -5.34 -6.47
N ASP A 151 -22.94 -5.62 -5.27
CA ASP A 151 -23.44 -5.06 -4.00
C ASP A 151 -22.63 -3.83 -3.56
N GLN A 152 -21.77 -3.27 -4.41
CA GLN A 152 -20.87 -2.13 -4.13
C GLN A 152 -19.97 -2.38 -2.91
N LYS A 153 -19.56 -3.62 -2.65
CA LYS A 153 -18.66 -3.99 -1.55
C LYS A 153 -17.21 -4.01 -2.01
N TYR A 154 -16.44 -3.15 -1.42
CA TYR A 154 -14.99 -2.99 -1.59
C TYR A 154 -14.39 -2.34 -0.34
N PRO A 155 -13.11 -2.53 -0.03
CA PRO A 155 -12.54 -1.94 1.17
C PRO A 155 -12.29 -0.43 1.00
N THR A 156 -12.51 0.31 2.12
CA THR A 156 -12.20 1.73 2.23
C THR A 156 -11.38 2.02 3.48
N PRO A 157 -10.55 3.08 3.51
CA PRO A 157 -9.80 3.43 4.71
C PRO A 157 -10.69 3.61 5.95
N LEU A 158 -11.80 4.31 5.78
CA LEU A 158 -12.70 4.63 6.90
C LEU A 158 -13.31 3.38 7.54
N GLU A 159 -13.69 2.40 6.72
CA GLU A 159 -14.42 1.22 7.20
C GLU A 159 -13.48 0.06 7.60
N ASN A 160 -12.29 -0.01 6.99
CA ASN A 160 -11.47 -1.21 7.08
C ASN A 160 -10.04 -0.98 7.59
N ALA A 161 -9.57 0.27 7.72
CA ALA A 161 -8.18 0.55 8.05
C ALA A 161 -7.99 1.43 9.30
N ASN A 162 -8.81 1.19 10.32
CA ASN A 162 -8.67 1.84 11.62
C ASN A 162 -8.60 0.77 12.71
N ASP A 163 -7.46 0.69 13.40
CA ASP A 163 -7.18 -0.29 14.45
C ASP A 163 -7.35 -1.75 13.98
N THR A 164 -6.94 -2.04 12.74
CA THR A 164 -7.05 -3.37 12.13
C THR A 164 -5.70 -3.95 11.77
N GLU A 165 -5.61 -5.29 11.84
CA GLU A 165 -4.36 -6.02 11.62
C GLU A 165 -4.20 -6.51 10.18
N ASP A 166 -5.29 -6.66 9.44
CA ASP A 166 -5.30 -7.27 8.12
C ASP A 166 -5.06 -6.25 7.00
N VAL A 167 -4.60 -6.76 5.87
CA VAL A 167 -4.61 -6.05 4.59
C VAL A 167 -5.89 -6.43 3.86
N TYR A 168 -6.65 -5.44 3.45
CA TYR A 168 -7.92 -5.62 2.75
C TYR A 168 -7.71 -5.44 1.25
N VAL A 169 -8.21 -6.38 0.45
CA VAL A 169 -8.08 -6.37 -1.01
C VAL A 169 -9.47 -6.44 -1.65
N GLY A 170 -9.65 -5.64 -2.67
CA GLY A 170 -10.88 -5.66 -3.47
C GLY A 170 -10.68 -5.05 -4.85
N ARG A 171 -11.76 -4.89 -5.60
CA ARG A 171 -11.71 -4.37 -6.97
C ARG A 171 -10.75 -5.18 -7.85
N ILE A 172 -10.73 -6.51 -7.66
CA ILE A 172 -9.88 -7.44 -8.41
C ILE A 172 -10.44 -7.58 -9.82
N ARG A 173 -9.60 -7.30 -10.82
CA ARG A 173 -9.92 -7.42 -12.25
C ARG A 173 -8.72 -7.99 -12.98
N THR A 174 -8.99 -8.85 -13.95
CA THR A 174 -7.98 -9.40 -14.85
C THR A 174 -8.30 -9.01 -16.29
N GLN A 175 -7.29 -8.83 -17.11
CA GLN A 175 -7.44 -8.51 -18.52
C GLN A 175 -6.24 -9.01 -19.32
N ILE A 176 -6.45 -9.32 -20.59
CA ILE A 176 -5.37 -9.61 -21.53
C ILE A 176 -5.11 -8.36 -22.37
N ILE A 177 -3.88 -7.87 -22.36
CA ILE A 177 -3.43 -6.72 -23.16
C ILE A 177 -2.20 -7.19 -23.95
N ASN A 178 -2.26 -7.12 -25.27
CA ASN A 178 -1.20 -7.56 -26.17
C ASN A 178 -0.69 -8.99 -25.84
N GLU A 179 -1.63 -9.91 -25.62
CA GLU A 179 -1.38 -11.30 -25.27
C GLU A 179 -0.75 -11.52 -23.87
N GLU A 180 -0.54 -10.45 -23.10
CA GLU A 180 -0.02 -10.48 -21.73
C GLU A 180 -1.14 -10.42 -20.70
N SER A 181 -0.93 -11.13 -19.57
CA SER A 181 -1.89 -11.19 -18.47
C SER A 181 -1.66 -10.05 -17.48
N TRP A 182 -2.69 -9.26 -17.24
CA TRP A 182 -2.65 -8.09 -16.37
C TRP A 182 -3.71 -8.17 -15.27
N VAL A 183 -3.33 -7.70 -14.11
CA VAL A 183 -4.18 -7.66 -12.91
C VAL A 183 -4.26 -6.24 -12.38
N SER A 184 -5.46 -5.82 -12.01
CA SER A 184 -5.70 -4.59 -11.25
C SER A 184 -6.38 -4.95 -9.94
N MET A 185 -5.95 -4.34 -8.84
CA MET A 185 -6.64 -4.47 -7.57
C MET A 185 -6.47 -3.23 -6.70
N TRP A 186 -7.31 -3.14 -5.68
CA TRP A 186 -7.32 -2.09 -4.68
C TRP A 186 -6.96 -2.68 -3.33
N ILE A 187 -5.99 -2.07 -2.65
CA ILE A 187 -5.46 -2.52 -1.36
C ILE A 187 -5.71 -1.41 -0.34
N VAL A 188 -6.11 -1.78 0.86
CA VAL A 188 -6.32 -0.88 1.99
C VAL A 188 -5.77 -1.51 3.27
N ALA A 189 -5.02 -0.75 4.06
CA ALA A 189 -4.57 -1.21 5.37
C ALA A 189 -4.32 -0.04 6.34
N ASP A 190 -4.33 -0.35 7.64
CA ASP A 190 -3.91 0.59 8.67
C ASP A 190 -2.39 0.84 8.56
N ASN A 191 -2.03 2.09 8.31
CA ASN A 191 -0.64 2.50 8.07
C ASN A 191 0.14 2.83 9.36
N VAL A 192 -0.53 2.86 10.51
CA VAL A 192 0.08 3.22 11.81
C VAL A 192 0.15 2.02 12.74
N TYR A 193 -1.02 1.45 13.08
CA TYR A 193 -1.12 0.31 14.00
C TYR A 193 -0.86 -1.01 13.29
N GLY A 194 -1.45 -1.22 12.13
CA GLY A 194 -1.51 -2.50 11.43
C GLY A 194 -0.23 -2.90 10.70
N LYS A 195 -0.40 -3.58 9.59
CA LYS A 195 0.70 -4.11 8.75
C LYS A 195 1.59 -3.02 8.14
N GLY A 196 1.09 -1.78 8.08
CA GLY A 196 1.88 -0.65 7.57
C GLY A 196 3.07 -0.28 8.46
N ALA A 197 2.99 -0.47 9.80
CA ALA A 197 4.08 -0.06 10.69
C ALA A 197 4.22 -0.94 11.94
N ALA A 198 3.46 -0.66 13.02
CA ALA A 198 3.75 -1.18 14.36
C ALA A 198 3.62 -2.71 14.42
N LEU A 199 2.51 -3.26 13.99
CA LEU A 199 2.26 -4.70 14.03
C LEU A 199 3.28 -5.49 13.20
N ASN A 200 3.64 -4.99 12.01
CA ASN A 200 4.63 -5.66 11.17
C ASN A 200 6.00 -5.76 11.85
N ALA A 201 6.44 -4.69 12.53
CA ALA A 201 7.70 -4.71 13.29
C ALA A 201 7.66 -5.72 14.44
N VAL A 202 6.55 -5.81 15.17
CA VAL A 202 6.36 -6.78 16.26
C VAL A 202 6.40 -8.21 15.73
N GLN A 203 5.68 -8.49 14.64
CA GLN A 203 5.63 -9.83 14.04
C GLN A 203 6.99 -10.28 13.47
N ILE A 204 7.79 -9.36 12.94
CA ILE A 204 9.18 -9.67 12.54
C ILE A 204 9.98 -10.14 13.74
N ILE A 205 9.88 -9.46 14.91
CA ILE A 205 10.59 -9.84 16.14
C ILE A 205 10.09 -11.20 16.64
N GLU A 206 8.78 -11.42 16.70
CA GLU A 206 8.18 -12.69 17.13
C GLU A 206 8.66 -13.88 16.27
N MET A 207 8.70 -13.68 14.95
CA MET A 207 9.20 -14.69 14.02
C MET A 207 10.67 -15.00 14.26
N LEU A 208 11.50 -13.99 14.49
CA LEU A 208 12.93 -14.17 14.75
C LEU A 208 13.19 -14.89 16.08
N ILE A 209 12.39 -14.62 17.12
CA ILE A 209 12.42 -15.35 18.38
C ILE A 209 12.06 -16.82 18.15
N LYS A 210 10.96 -17.07 17.45
CA LYS A 210 10.49 -18.44 17.13
C LYS A 210 11.52 -19.25 16.35
N GLU A 211 12.25 -18.61 15.46
CA GLU A 211 13.28 -19.24 14.63
C GLU A 211 14.68 -19.27 15.29
N ASN A 212 14.81 -18.83 16.56
CA ASN A 212 16.08 -18.70 17.30
C ASN A 212 17.14 -17.87 16.54
N LYS A 213 16.73 -16.83 15.83
CA LYS A 213 17.61 -15.95 15.05
C LYS A 213 17.96 -14.63 15.76
N LEU A 214 17.41 -14.39 16.95
CA LEU A 214 17.83 -13.31 17.83
C LEU A 214 18.96 -13.84 18.73
N CYS A 215 20.16 -13.32 18.55
CA CYS A 215 21.32 -13.51 19.43
C CYS A 215 21.40 -12.34 20.40
#